data_efa5c6b1be6697aab142cc5c5f4ad9d0
#
_entry.id   efa5c6b1be6697aab142cc5c5f4ad9d0
#
_cell.length_a   1.000
_cell.length_b   1.000
_cell.length_c   1.000
_cell.angle_alpha   90.00
_cell.angle_beta   90.00
_cell.angle_gamma   90.00
#
_symmetry.space_group_name_H-M   'P 1'
#
loop_
_entity.id
_entity.type
_entity.pdbx_description
1 polymer ?
#
loop_
_entity_poly.entity_id
_entity_poly.type
_entity_poly.pdbx_seq_one_letter_code
_entity_poly.pdbx_strand_id
1 'polypeptide(L)' 'MFWNVSGIILSIALVTAFAVQIVCRILAIPISIPVSLINALIGCYLIATIKKYTNRVRRFTILCMMLAAILGLIQVSFF' A
#
# COMPACT_ATOMS: atom_id res chain seq x y z
N MET A 1 -20.01 7.86 0.08
CA MET A 1 -19.14 8.47 -0.93
C MET A 1 -17.78 8.87 -0.39
N PHE A 2 -17.73 9.57 0.72
CA PHE A 2 -16.45 9.99 1.32
C PHE A 2 -15.50 8.80 1.55
N TRP A 3 -16.01 7.73 2.13
CA TRP A 3 -15.18 6.56 2.43
C TRP A 3 -14.67 5.87 1.17
N ASN A 4 -15.48 5.82 0.11
CA ASN A 4 -15.09 5.18 -1.14
C ASN A 4 -13.93 5.94 -1.80
N VAL A 5 -14.03 7.26 -1.86
CA VAL A 5 -12.98 8.10 -2.44
C VAL A 5 -11.70 7.98 -1.62
N SER A 6 -11.83 8.05 -0.30
CA SER A 6 -10.68 7.91 0.60
C SER A 6 -9.99 6.55 0.44
N GLY A 7 -10.78 5.47 0.34
CA GLY A 7 -10.24 4.13 0.14
C GLY A 7 -9.47 3.99 -1.17
N ILE A 8 -9.99 4.55 -2.26
CA ILE A 8 -9.32 4.51 -3.56
C ILE A 8 -8.00 5.29 -3.50
N ILE A 9 -8.01 6.50 -2.95
CA ILE A 9 -6.82 7.34 -2.84
C ILE A 9 -5.75 6.64 -2.00
N LEU A 10 -6.12 6.09 -0.85
CA LEU A 10 -5.18 5.41 0.04
C LEU A 10 -4.62 4.14 -0.59
N SER A 11 -5.45 3.39 -1.34
CA SER A 11 -4.99 2.18 -2.03
C SER A 11 -3.95 2.51 -3.09
N ILE A 12 -4.19 3.54 -3.89
CA ILE A 12 -3.24 4.01 -4.91
C ILE A 12 -1.95 4.49 -4.23
N ALA A 13 -2.08 5.24 -3.14
CA ALA A 13 -0.93 5.75 -2.40
C ALA A 13 -0.07 4.60 -1.85
N LEU A 14 -0.70 3.55 -1.33
CA LEU A 14 0.00 2.39 -0.80
C LEU A 14 0.82 1.69 -1.88
N VAL A 15 0.20 1.41 -3.03
CA VAL A 15 0.88 0.75 -4.16
C VAL A 15 2.03 1.62 -4.67
N THR A 16 1.79 2.92 -4.84
CA THR A 16 2.81 3.86 -5.30
C THR A 16 3.99 3.91 -4.33
N ALA A 17 3.72 3.94 -3.02
CA ALA A 17 4.77 3.97 -2.02
C ALA A 17 5.65 2.72 -2.07
N PHE A 18 5.05 1.54 -2.23
CA PHE A 18 5.83 0.30 -2.37
C PHE A 18 6.65 0.30 -3.66
N ALA A 19 6.07 0.77 -4.77
CA ALA A 19 6.81 0.86 -6.04
C ALA A 19 8.02 1.80 -5.92
N VAL A 20 7.83 2.95 -5.29
CA VAL A 20 8.92 3.90 -5.04
C VAL A 20 10.01 3.28 -4.17
N GLN A 21 9.64 2.53 -3.14
CA GLN A 21 10.61 1.83 -2.30
C GLN A 21 11.47 0.85 -3.10
N ILE A 22 10.85 0.08 -3.98
CA ILE A 22 11.58 -0.87 -4.83
C ILE A 22 12.56 -0.12 -5.74
N VAL A 23 12.12 0.94 -6.39
CA VAL A 23 12.96 1.76 -7.26
C VAL A 23 14.13 2.35 -6.47
N CYS A 24 13.89 2.87 -5.28
CA CYS A 24 14.93 3.42 -4.43
C CYS A 24 15.97 2.35 -4.05
N ARG A 25 15.55 1.13 -3.77
CA ARG A 25 16.47 0.04 -3.45
C ARG A 25 17.31 -0.36 -4.65
N ILE A 26 16.70 -0.41 -5.84
CA ILE A 26 17.44 -0.72 -7.07
C ILE A 26 18.51 0.33 -7.34
N LEU A 27 18.19 1.60 -7.10
CA LEU A 27 19.11 2.71 -7.29
C LEU A 27 20.09 2.90 -6.12
N ALA A 28 19.99 2.03 -5.11
CA ALA A 28 20.82 2.09 -3.89
C ALA A 28 20.65 3.40 -3.11
N ILE A 29 19.46 4.02 -3.20
CA ILE A 29 19.13 5.20 -2.41
C ILE A 29 18.69 4.75 -1.03
N PRO A 30 19.25 5.29 0.07
CA PRO A 30 18.83 4.90 1.41
C PRO A 30 17.39 5.31 1.68
N ILE A 31 16.60 4.34 2.19
CA ILE A 31 15.21 4.57 2.57
C ILE A 31 15.16 4.70 4.09
N SER A 32 14.49 5.75 4.56
CA SER A 32 14.32 5.94 5.99
C SER A 32 13.25 4.99 6.55
N ILE A 33 13.45 4.56 7.79
CA ILE A 33 12.49 3.70 8.50
C ILE A 33 11.07 4.28 8.52
N PRO A 34 10.85 5.61 8.68
CA PRO A 34 9.52 6.20 8.67
C PRO A 34 8.65 5.88 7.46
N VAL A 35 9.25 5.68 6.28
CA VAL A 35 8.49 5.34 5.07
C VAL A 35 7.79 3.99 5.22
N SER A 36 8.48 2.98 5.76
CA SER A 36 7.90 1.67 6.01
C SER A 36 6.78 1.74 7.05
N LEU A 37 6.96 2.55 8.09
CA LEU A 37 5.93 2.76 9.11
C LEU A 37 4.68 3.40 8.52
N ILE A 38 4.84 4.41 7.66
CA ILE A 38 3.72 5.07 6.99
C ILE A 38 2.95 4.06 6.15
N ASN A 39 3.64 3.21 5.39
CA ASN A 39 3.01 2.18 4.58
C ASN A 39 2.23 1.18 5.44
N ALA A 40 2.79 0.76 6.56
CA ALA A 40 2.12 -0.15 7.49
C ALA A 40 0.86 0.50 8.08
N LEU A 41 0.94 1.76 8.46
CA LEU A 41 -0.20 2.50 9.00
C LEU A 41 -1.31 2.65 7.96
N ILE A 42 -0.98 2.96 6.71
CA ILE A 42 -1.96 3.05 5.63
C ILE A 42 -2.65 1.71 5.43
N GLY A 43 -1.89 0.61 5.40
CA GLY A 43 -2.45 -0.72 5.26
C GLY A 43 -3.39 -1.08 6.40
N CYS A 44 -3.00 -0.79 7.65
CA CYS A 44 -3.85 -1.04 8.82
C CYS A 44 -5.14 -0.21 8.74
N TYR A 45 -5.04 1.06 8.35
CA TYR A 45 -6.21 1.93 8.19
C TYR A 45 -7.17 1.38 7.13
N LEU A 46 -6.65 0.92 5.99
CA LEU A 46 -7.47 0.34 4.93
C LEU A 46 -8.19 -0.91 5.42
N ILE A 47 -7.51 -1.80 6.15
CA ILE A 47 -8.12 -3.00 6.71
C ILE A 47 -9.22 -2.62 7.70
N ALA A 48 -8.97 -1.65 8.56
CA ALA A 48 -9.93 -1.22 9.56
C ALA A 48 -11.19 -0.61 8.95
N THR A 49 -11.08 0.04 7.80
CA THR A 49 -12.20 0.74 7.16
C THR A 49 -12.80 -0.03 5.99
N ILE A 50 -12.31 -1.24 5.71
CA ILE A 50 -12.75 -2.00 4.52
C ILE A 50 -14.24 -2.30 4.53
N LYS A 51 -14.85 -2.47 5.71
CA LYS A 51 -16.28 -2.73 5.86
C LYS A 51 -17.14 -1.54 5.48
N LYS A 52 -16.57 -0.34 5.45
CA LYS A 52 -17.30 0.90 5.14
C LYS A 52 -17.36 1.18 3.64
N TYR A 53 -16.63 0.43 2.83
CA TYR A 53 -16.56 0.64 1.39
C TYR A 53 -17.63 -0.17 0.67
N THR A 54 -18.02 0.32 -0.52
CA THR A 54 -18.90 -0.46 -1.40
C THR A 54 -18.17 -1.70 -1.90
N ASN A 55 -18.91 -2.68 -2.44
CA ASN A 55 -18.31 -3.92 -2.93
C ASN A 55 -17.22 -3.68 -3.97
N ARG A 56 -17.43 -2.74 -4.89
CA ARG A 56 -16.45 -2.42 -5.92
C ARG A 56 -15.17 -1.86 -5.32
N VAL A 57 -15.29 -0.88 -4.43
CA VAL A 57 -14.14 -0.26 -3.77
C VAL A 57 -13.43 -1.26 -2.86
N ARG A 58 -14.21 -2.11 -2.18
CA ARG A 58 -13.63 -3.16 -1.34
C ARG A 58 -12.75 -4.10 -2.16
N ARG A 59 -13.23 -4.56 -3.32
CA ARG A 59 -12.45 -5.42 -4.21
C ARG A 59 -11.19 -4.74 -4.69
N PHE A 60 -11.31 -3.48 -5.09
CA PHE A 60 -10.17 -2.68 -5.53
C PHE A 60 -9.13 -2.56 -4.42
N THR A 61 -9.57 -2.26 -3.20
CA THR A 61 -8.68 -2.14 -2.04
C THR A 61 -7.97 -3.46 -1.73
N ILE A 62 -8.70 -4.58 -1.76
CA ILE A 62 -8.12 -5.90 -1.53
C ILE A 62 -7.07 -6.23 -2.59
N LEU A 63 -7.35 -5.96 -3.86
CA LEU A 63 -6.39 -6.19 -4.94
C LEU A 63 -5.12 -5.35 -4.74
N CYS A 64 -5.27 -4.08 -4.36
CA CYS A 64 -4.13 -3.22 -4.10
C CYS A 64 -3.31 -3.71 -2.91
N MET A 65 -3.96 -4.19 -1.85
CA MET A 65 -3.27 -4.77 -0.70
C MET A 65 -2.50 -6.02 -1.07
N MET A 66 -3.10 -6.89 -1.89
CA MET A 66 -2.42 -8.09 -2.36
C MET A 66 -1.20 -7.75 -3.20
N LEU A 67 -1.34 -6.78 -4.09
CA LEU A 67 -0.22 -6.30 -4.90
C LEU A 67 0.89 -5.72 -4.02
N ALA A 68 0.53 -4.91 -3.03
CA ALA A 68 1.49 -4.35 -2.09
C ALA A 68 2.22 -5.45 -1.30
N ALA A 69 1.49 -6.48 -0.87
CA ALA A 69 2.08 -7.61 -0.17
C ALA A 69 3.07 -8.37 -1.06
N ILE A 70 2.73 -8.58 -2.33
CA ILE A 70 3.64 -9.22 -3.30
C ILE A 70 4.91 -8.38 -3.47
N LEU A 71 4.75 -7.06 -3.62
CA LEU A 71 5.89 -6.15 -3.75
C LEU A 71 6.76 -6.18 -2.49
N GLY A 72 6.14 -6.24 -1.32
CA GLY A 72 6.87 -6.35 -0.05
C GLY A 72 7.66 -7.65 0.05
N LEU A 73 7.07 -8.78 -0.38
CA LEU A 73 7.76 -10.06 -0.42
C LEU A 73 8.94 -10.05 -1.38
N ILE A 74 8.79 -9.42 -2.54
CA ILE A 74 9.88 -9.27 -3.49
C ILE A 74 11.03 -8.49 -2.87
N GLN A 75 10.75 -7.41 -2.15
CA GLN A 75 11.78 -6.65 -1.46
C GLN A 75 12.53 -7.49 -0.45
N VAL A 76 11.82 -8.27 0.36
CA VAL A 76 12.45 -9.13 1.38
C VAL A 76 13.28 -10.24 0.73
N SER A 77 12.82 -10.81 -0.38
CA SER A 77 13.51 -11.92 -1.05
C SER A 77 14.75 -11.48 -1.81
N PHE A 78 14.73 -10.29 -2.43
CA PHE A 78 15.81 -9.81 -3.29
C PHE A 78 16.72 -8.78 -2.62
N PHE A 79 16.28 -8.21 -1.54
CA PHE A 79 17.02 -7.17 -0.85
C PHE A 79 17.10 -7.42 0.66
#